data_d90e8aaf6a2bbb3a339cad384de5171e
#
_entry.id   d90e8aaf6a2bbb3a339cad384de5171e
#
_cell.length_a   1.000
_cell.length_b   1.000
_cell.length_c   1.000
_cell.angle_alpha   90.00
_cell.angle_beta   90.00
_cell.angle_gamma   90.00
#
_symmetry.space_group_name_H-M   'P 1'
#
loop_
_entity.id
_entity.type
_entity.pdbx_description
1 polymer ?
#
loop_
_entity_poly.entity_id
_entity_poly.type
_entity_poly.pdbx_seq_one_letter_code
_entity_poly.pdbx_strand_id
1 'polypeptide(L)'
;MTTASGHTSAIRAKKVIGTTVKNTAGEKIGQVEDIVLDKTSNKIIFAVVGFGGFLGMNEKFHPVPWSALDYVESEGSYVVPFTKEQLQAAPSDSLDKLTRQDGAASYASRADEYYKAH
;
A
#
# COMPACT_ATOMS: atom_id res chain seq x y z
N MET A 1 7.69 -18.48 12.17
CA MET A 1 6.27 -18.30 12.50
C MET A 1 5.53 -17.69 11.30
N THR A 2 4.37 -18.23 10.95
CA THR A 2 3.59 -17.69 9.85
C THR A 2 2.43 -16.87 10.38
N THR A 3 2.01 -15.87 9.60
CA THR A 3 0.81 -15.09 9.89
C THR A 3 -0.41 -15.78 9.26
N ALA A 4 -1.59 -15.23 9.51
CA ALA A 4 -2.84 -15.76 8.99
C ALA A 4 -2.87 -15.85 7.47
N SER A 5 -2.12 -15.00 6.76
CA SER A 5 -2.06 -15.00 5.30
C SER A 5 -0.95 -15.87 4.73
N GLY A 6 -0.34 -16.72 5.54
CA GLY A 6 0.74 -17.58 5.08
C GLY A 6 2.12 -16.93 5.09
N HIS A 7 2.23 -15.69 5.49
CA HIS A 7 3.50 -14.99 5.61
C HIS A 7 4.32 -15.51 6.77
N THR A 8 5.63 -15.40 6.64
CA THR A 8 6.50 -15.52 7.80
C THR A 8 6.42 -14.20 8.58
N SER A 9 6.85 -14.21 9.82
CA SER A 9 6.85 -13.00 10.65
C SER A 9 7.87 -11.95 10.18
N ALA A 10 8.78 -12.33 9.29
CA ALA A 10 9.76 -11.43 8.72
C ALA A 10 9.70 -11.53 7.19
N ILE A 11 9.76 -10.39 6.53
CA ILE A 11 9.74 -10.33 5.07
C ILE A 11 10.71 -9.24 4.60
N ARG A 12 11.43 -9.52 3.54
CA ARG A 12 12.39 -8.56 3.00
C ARG A 12 11.66 -7.47 2.22
N ALA A 13 12.06 -6.22 2.40
CA ALA A 13 11.43 -5.09 1.73
C ALA A 13 11.43 -5.24 0.20
N LYS A 14 12.50 -5.75 -0.37
CA LYS A 14 12.58 -5.94 -1.82
C LYS A 14 11.54 -6.92 -2.35
N LYS A 15 11.10 -7.85 -1.52
CA LYS A 15 10.06 -8.80 -1.93
C LYS A 15 8.68 -8.16 -1.90
N VAL A 16 8.49 -7.16 -1.08
CA VAL A 16 7.22 -6.43 -1.01
C VAL A 16 7.10 -5.48 -2.19
N ILE A 17 8.17 -4.74 -2.46
CA ILE A 17 8.19 -3.74 -3.54
C ILE A 17 8.06 -4.46 -4.89
N GLY A 18 7.13 -4.00 -5.70
CA GLY A 18 6.85 -4.60 -7.01
C GLY A 18 5.76 -5.66 -6.99
N THR A 19 5.30 -6.07 -5.80
CA THR A 19 4.25 -7.09 -5.70
C THR A 19 2.91 -6.49 -6.14
N THR A 20 2.18 -7.26 -6.94
CA THR A 20 0.86 -6.87 -7.42
C THR A 20 -0.13 -6.72 -6.26
N VAL A 21 -1.02 -5.74 -6.38
CA VAL A 21 -2.13 -5.53 -5.45
C VAL A 21 -3.43 -5.76 -6.21
N LYS A 22 -4.29 -6.61 -5.67
CA LYS A 22 -5.59 -6.94 -6.24
C LYS A 22 -6.68 -6.65 -5.21
N ASN A 23 -7.90 -6.51 -5.69
CA ASN A 23 -9.07 -6.45 -4.80
C ASN A 23 -9.64 -7.86 -4.60
N THR A 24 -10.70 -7.97 -3.80
CA THR A 24 -11.32 -9.27 -3.51
C THR A 24 -12.04 -9.88 -4.72
N ALA A 25 -12.31 -9.08 -5.75
CA ALA A 25 -12.89 -9.59 -6.99
C ALA A 25 -11.82 -10.16 -7.95
N GLY A 26 -10.55 -10.10 -7.56
CA GLY A 26 -9.45 -10.61 -8.37
C GLY A 26 -8.93 -9.63 -9.40
N GLU A 27 -9.42 -8.40 -9.39
CA GLU A 27 -8.95 -7.37 -10.31
C GLU A 27 -7.60 -6.82 -9.87
N LYS A 28 -6.66 -6.72 -10.80
CA LYS A 28 -5.40 -6.07 -10.53
C LYS A 28 -5.63 -4.56 -10.42
N ILE A 29 -5.24 -3.99 -9.29
CA ILE A 29 -5.40 -2.57 -9.04
C ILE A 29 -4.11 -1.81 -9.33
N GLY A 30 -3.00 -2.38 -8.91
CA GLY A 30 -1.70 -1.75 -9.06
C GLY A 30 -0.61 -2.62 -8.46
N GLN A 31 0.41 -1.97 -7.94
CA GLN A 31 1.50 -2.69 -7.30
C GLN A 31 2.10 -1.86 -6.18
N VAL A 32 2.79 -2.51 -5.26
CA VAL A 32 3.51 -1.82 -4.20
C VAL A 32 4.73 -1.14 -4.81
N GLU A 33 4.79 0.18 -4.70
CA GLU A 33 5.89 0.96 -5.26
C GLU A 33 6.99 1.21 -4.24
N ASP A 34 6.62 1.31 -2.96
CA ASP A 34 7.60 1.60 -1.91
C ASP A 34 7.01 1.32 -0.54
N ILE A 35 7.85 1.38 0.46
CA ILE A 35 7.46 1.26 1.87
C ILE A 35 8.10 2.42 2.59
N VAL A 36 7.31 3.15 3.39
CA VAL A 36 7.82 4.28 4.16
C VAL A 36 8.04 3.83 5.60
N LEU A 37 9.25 3.99 6.07
CA LEU A 37 9.68 3.51 7.38
C LEU A 37 9.87 4.66 8.35
N ASP A 38 9.51 4.44 9.60
CA ASP A 38 9.81 5.39 10.67
C ASP A 38 11.09 4.93 11.37
N LYS A 39 12.15 5.70 11.18
CA LYS A 39 13.47 5.35 11.72
C LYS A 39 13.50 5.39 13.25
N THR A 40 12.64 6.18 13.85
CA THR A 40 12.65 6.34 15.31
C THR A 40 11.87 5.25 16.03
N SER A 41 10.79 4.77 15.45
CA SER A 41 9.95 3.74 16.07
C SER A 41 10.23 2.33 15.53
N ASN A 42 11.00 2.21 14.46
CA ASN A 42 11.29 0.95 13.78
C ASN A 42 10.03 0.33 13.15
N LYS A 43 9.05 1.15 12.81
CA LYS A 43 7.78 0.66 12.26
C LYS A 43 7.60 1.09 10.82
N ILE A 44 6.75 0.35 10.11
CA ILE A 44 6.30 0.76 8.78
C ILE A 44 5.20 1.79 8.97
N ILE A 45 5.38 2.98 8.37
CA ILE A 45 4.36 4.03 8.45
C ILE A 45 3.22 3.70 7.50
N PHE A 46 3.53 3.39 6.25
CA PHE A 46 2.55 2.92 5.27
C PHE A 46 3.28 2.32 4.08
N ALA A 47 2.53 1.57 3.28
CA ALA A 47 3.00 1.13 1.97
C ALA A 47 2.54 2.14 0.93
N VAL A 48 3.29 2.29 -0.14
CA VAL A 48 2.91 3.16 -1.25
C VAL A 48 2.47 2.26 -2.39
N VAL A 49 1.23 2.42 -2.83
CA VAL A 49 0.67 1.62 -3.92
C VAL A 49 0.37 2.53 -5.10
N GLY A 50 0.87 2.18 -6.26
CA GLY A 50 0.61 2.92 -7.48
C GLY A 50 -0.60 2.34 -8.21
N PHE A 51 -1.55 3.18 -8.55
CA PHE A 51 -2.74 2.77 -9.29
C PHE A 51 -2.94 3.63 -10.52
N GLY A 52 -3.60 3.04 -11.51
CA GLY A 52 -4.26 3.79 -12.57
C GLY A 52 -3.38 4.55 -13.52
N GLY A 53 -2.08 4.42 -13.41
CA GLY A 53 -1.16 5.05 -14.35
C GLY A 53 -1.06 4.24 -15.61
N PHE A 54 -1.04 4.92 -16.75
CA PHE A 54 -0.81 4.27 -18.03
C PHE A 54 0.60 4.67 -18.49
N LEU A 55 1.46 3.69 -18.67
CA LEU A 55 2.86 3.90 -19.05
C LEU A 55 3.60 4.84 -18.10
N GLY A 56 3.26 4.80 -16.82
CA GLY A 56 3.87 5.63 -15.82
C GLY A 56 3.44 7.09 -15.85
N MET A 57 2.54 7.45 -16.77
CA MET A 57 2.04 8.82 -16.86
C MET A 57 0.77 8.93 -16.02
N ASN A 58 0.65 10.01 -15.28
CA ASN A 58 -0.49 10.26 -14.39
C ASN A 58 -0.67 9.18 -13.33
N GLU A 59 0.38 8.45 -13.04
CA GLU A 59 0.33 7.46 -11.99
C GLU A 59 0.19 8.16 -10.64
N LYS A 60 -0.74 7.67 -9.85
CA LYS A 60 -0.97 8.20 -8.52
C LYS A 60 -0.39 7.24 -7.49
N PHE A 61 0.21 7.80 -6.46
CA PHE A 61 0.81 7.05 -5.39
C PHE A 61 -0.02 7.21 -4.14
N HIS A 62 -0.54 6.10 -3.64
CA HIS A 62 -1.48 6.09 -2.52
C HIS A 62 -0.82 5.51 -1.28
N PRO A 63 -0.81 6.26 -0.17
CA PRO A 63 -0.39 5.67 1.10
C PRO A 63 -1.49 4.72 1.58
N VAL A 64 -1.12 3.47 1.84
CA VAL A 64 -2.05 2.43 2.28
C VAL A 64 -1.53 1.86 3.59
N PRO A 65 -2.38 1.77 4.64
CA PRO A 65 -1.93 1.17 5.88
C PRO A 65 -1.38 -0.22 5.63
N TRP A 66 -0.22 -0.51 6.21
CA TRP A 66 0.41 -1.81 6.01
C TRP A 66 -0.54 -2.97 6.35
N SER A 67 -1.35 -2.77 7.40
CA SER A 67 -2.28 -3.80 7.86
C SER A 67 -3.41 -4.09 6.87
N ALA A 68 -3.64 -3.21 5.90
CA ALA A 68 -4.68 -3.43 4.89
C ALA A 68 -4.22 -4.36 3.76
N LEU A 69 -2.92 -4.61 3.66
CA LEU A 69 -2.36 -5.46 2.61
C LEU A 69 -2.25 -6.89 3.13
N ASP A 70 -3.06 -7.77 2.58
CA ASP A 70 -3.09 -9.18 2.98
C ASP A 70 -2.52 -10.03 1.84
N TYR A 71 -1.41 -10.71 2.11
CA TYR A 71 -0.75 -11.49 1.08
C TYR A 71 -1.45 -12.83 0.87
N VAL A 72 -1.78 -13.14 -0.37
CA VAL A 72 -2.37 -14.41 -0.74
C VAL A 72 -1.31 -15.21 -1.49
N GLU A 73 -0.75 -16.19 -0.83
CA GLU A 73 0.39 -16.94 -1.33
C GLU A 73 0.09 -17.62 -2.67
N SER A 74 -1.09 -18.20 -2.80
CA SER A 74 -1.48 -18.89 -4.04
C SER A 74 -1.54 -17.97 -5.24
N GLU A 75 -1.75 -16.67 -5.02
CA GLU A 75 -1.80 -15.69 -6.10
C GLU A 75 -0.51 -14.90 -6.25
N GLY A 76 0.36 -14.96 -5.25
CA GLY A 76 1.59 -14.17 -5.24
C GLY A 76 1.31 -12.68 -5.19
N SER A 77 0.19 -12.28 -4.61
CA SER A 77 -0.29 -10.90 -4.63
C SER A 77 -0.81 -10.48 -3.27
N TYR A 78 -0.78 -9.17 -3.02
CA TYR A 78 -1.53 -8.60 -1.90
C TYR A 78 -2.97 -8.39 -2.33
N VAL A 79 -3.90 -8.61 -1.42
CA VAL A 79 -5.32 -8.39 -1.65
C VAL A 79 -5.82 -7.38 -0.64
N VAL A 80 -6.61 -6.42 -1.11
CA VAL A 80 -7.22 -5.40 -0.26
C VAL A 80 -8.73 -5.51 -0.35
N PRO A 81 -9.46 -5.23 0.75
CA PRO A 81 -10.92 -5.37 0.77
C PRO A 81 -11.64 -4.12 0.28
N PHE A 82 -11.11 -3.46 -0.74
CA PHE A 82 -11.67 -2.20 -1.25
C PHE A 82 -11.94 -2.33 -2.74
N THR A 83 -12.94 -1.59 -3.23
CA THR A 83 -13.21 -1.56 -4.66
C THR A 83 -12.17 -0.70 -5.36
N LYS A 84 -12.07 -0.88 -6.67
CA LYS A 84 -11.17 -0.06 -7.48
C LYS A 84 -11.50 1.42 -7.35
N GLU A 85 -12.79 1.74 -7.32
CA GLU A 85 -13.27 3.12 -7.19
C GLU A 85 -12.88 3.73 -5.83
N GLN A 86 -13.02 2.94 -4.77
CA GLN A 86 -12.60 3.39 -3.43
C GLN A 86 -11.11 3.69 -3.40
N LEU A 87 -10.31 2.84 -4.03
CA LEU A 87 -8.86 3.03 -4.05
C LEU A 87 -8.46 4.22 -4.90
N GLN A 88 -9.13 4.43 -6.03
CA GLN A 88 -8.85 5.58 -6.90
C GLN A 88 -9.19 6.91 -6.24
N ALA A 89 -10.20 6.91 -5.38
CA ALA A 89 -10.62 8.13 -4.67
C ALA A 89 -9.82 8.36 -3.38
N ALA A 90 -8.98 7.41 -2.98
CA ALA A 90 -8.21 7.51 -1.74
C ALA A 90 -7.15 8.61 -1.82
N PRO A 91 -6.64 9.07 -0.68
CA PRO A 91 -5.57 10.07 -0.67
C PRO A 91 -4.39 9.63 -1.52
N SER A 92 -3.82 10.54 -2.29
CA SER A 92 -2.68 10.26 -3.15
C SER A 92 -1.86 11.53 -3.38
N ASP A 93 -0.60 11.34 -3.72
CA ASP A 93 0.29 12.43 -4.10
C ASP A 93 1.50 11.85 -4.81
N SER A 94 2.45 12.71 -5.20
CA SER A 94 3.73 12.24 -5.74
C SER A 94 4.53 11.56 -4.64
N LEU A 95 5.43 10.66 -5.02
CA LEU A 95 6.28 9.98 -4.03
C LEU A 95 7.04 10.96 -3.16
N ASP A 96 7.54 12.03 -3.75
CA ASP A 96 8.30 13.03 -3.02
C ASP A 96 7.44 13.71 -1.94
N LYS A 97 6.22 14.09 -2.29
CA LYS A 97 5.35 14.80 -1.34
C LYS A 97 4.85 13.91 -0.21
N LEU A 98 4.73 12.61 -0.46
CA LEU A 98 4.30 11.68 0.58
C LEU A 98 5.27 11.63 1.75
N THR A 99 6.53 11.96 1.52
CA THR A 99 7.56 11.84 2.57
C THR A 99 8.27 13.15 2.88
N ARG A 100 7.94 14.23 2.17
CA ARG A 100 8.59 15.53 2.37
C ARG A 100 8.19 16.14 3.70
N GLN A 101 9.16 16.58 4.51
CA GLN A 101 8.92 17.21 5.81
C GLN A 101 8.01 16.33 6.66
N ASP A 102 6.84 16.85 7.04
CA ASP A 102 5.87 16.12 7.86
C ASP A 102 4.88 15.32 7.02
N GLY A 103 5.13 15.20 5.72
CA GLY A 103 4.21 14.53 4.80
C GLY A 103 3.86 13.12 5.23
N ALA A 104 4.86 12.34 5.66
CA ALA A 104 4.60 10.96 6.04
C ALA A 104 3.58 10.85 7.17
N ALA A 105 3.71 11.67 8.22
CA ALA A 105 2.76 11.64 9.34
C ALA A 105 1.37 12.08 8.90
N SER A 106 1.29 13.14 8.11
CA SER A 106 0.04 13.67 7.60
C SER A 106 -0.69 12.66 6.73
N TYR A 107 0.02 12.06 5.79
CA TYR A 107 -0.60 11.08 4.89
C TYR A 107 -0.95 9.78 5.59
N ALA A 108 -0.18 9.38 6.60
CA ALA A 108 -0.52 8.20 7.40
C ALA A 108 -1.87 8.41 8.09
N SER A 109 -2.10 9.57 8.70
CA SER A 109 -3.37 9.89 9.35
C SER A 109 -4.51 9.92 8.35
N ARG A 110 -4.31 10.56 7.21
CA ARG A 110 -5.35 10.66 6.18
C ARG A 110 -5.71 9.30 5.62
N ALA A 111 -4.70 8.44 5.40
CA ALA A 111 -4.94 7.10 4.91
C ALA A 111 -5.68 6.26 5.94
N ASP A 112 -5.27 6.33 7.20
CA ASP A 112 -5.94 5.58 8.26
C ASP A 112 -7.41 5.96 8.37
N GLU A 113 -7.71 7.25 8.33
CA GLU A 113 -9.10 7.72 8.39
C GLU A 113 -9.90 7.25 7.18
N TYR A 114 -9.33 7.37 6.00
CA TYR A 114 -10.02 6.98 4.77
C TYR A 114 -10.35 5.50 4.75
N TYR A 115 -9.36 4.66 5.02
CA TYR A 115 -9.55 3.21 4.91
C TYR A 115 -10.37 2.64 6.06
N LYS A 116 -10.41 3.31 7.19
CA LYS A 116 -11.33 2.92 8.27
C LYS A 116 -12.79 3.17 7.90
N ALA A 117 -13.05 4.25 7.15
CA ALA A 117 -14.41 4.64 6.79
C ALA A 117 -14.95 3.81 5.62
N HIS A 118 -14.13 3.13 4.91
CA HIS A 118 -14.49 2.35 3.73
C HIS A 118 -14.17 0.87 3.92
#